data_9680897cdc4932d71cc2f2ec01f80c0c
#
_entry.id   9680897cdc4932d71cc2f2ec01f80c0c
#
_cell.length_a   1.000
_cell.length_b   1.000
_cell.length_c   1.000
_cell.angle_alpha   90.00
_cell.angle_beta   90.00
_cell.angle_gamma   90.00
#
_symmetry.space_group_name_H-M   'P 1'
#
loop_
_entity.id
_entity.type
_entity.pdbx_description
1 polymer ?
#
loop_
_entity_poly.entity_id
_entity_poly.type
_entity_poly.pdbx_seq_one_letter_code
_entity_poly.pdbx_strand_id
1 'polypeptide(L)'
;MLQSFIPHLLITSLMRYLAESENRFLKRLLINSFIYLYQPDLGEAIHSNIDNYNSYNDFFTRKLKKRDIDKSEKTFISPVDGEIVDHGYIKDKNLIQAKRYGYSLEELLGCLLYTSDAADE
;
A
#
# COMPACT_ATOMS: atom_id res chain seq x y z
N MET A 1 -3.40 -6.47 24.92
CA MET A 1 -4.05 -5.48 25.81
C MET A 1 -3.27 -4.18 26.03
N LEU A 2 -2.08 -4.00 25.49
CA LEU A 2 -1.30 -2.74 25.63
C LEU A 2 -1.72 -1.64 24.63
N GLN A 3 -2.39 -1.99 23.54
CA GLN A 3 -2.82 -1.05 22.49
C GLN A 3 -3.93 -0.08 22.90
N SER A 4 -4.68 -0.39 23.95
CA SER A 4 -5.86 0.40 24.36
C SER A 4 -5.49 1.66 25.17
N PHE A 5 -4.26 1.75 25.69
CA PHE A 5 -3.82 2.88 26.53
C PHE A 5 -3.03 3.96 25.78
N ILE A 6 -2.68 3.71 24.53
CA ILE A 6 -1.88 4.66 23.78
C ILE A 6 -2.82 5.52 22.94
N PRO A 7 -2.83 6.85 23.11
CA PRO A 7 -3.67 7.74 22.33
C PRO A 7 -3.20 7.71 20.86
N HIS A 8 -3.87 6.91 20.05
CA HIS A 8 -3.51 6.71 18.63
C HIS A 8 -3.33 8.04 17.88
N LEU A 9 -4.14 9.04 18.19
CA LEU A 9 -4.06 10.37 17.57
C LEU A 9 -2.74 11.09 17.87
N LEU A 10 -2.23 10.98 19.10
CA LEU A 10 -0.96 11.62 19.48
C LEU A 10 0.22 10.95 18.78
N ILE A 11 0.22 9.61 18.72
CA ILE A 11 1.28 8.87 18.02
C ILE A 11 1.26 9.19 16.53
N THR A 12 0.09 9.17 15.91
CA THR A 12 -0.04 9.49 14.48
C THR A 12 0.41 10.91 14.20
N SER A 13 0.05 11.89 15.05
CA SER A 13 0.48 13.27 14.91
C SER A 13 1.99 13.43 15.07
N LEU A 14 2.59 12.73 16.04
CA LEU A 14 4.02 12.73 16.25
C LEU A 14 4.77 12.10 15.06
N MET A 15 4.30 10.94 14.60
CA MET A 15 4.90 10.26 13.43
C MET A 15 4.80 11.11 12.17
N ARG A 16 3.67 11.77 11.97
CA ARG A 16 3.49 12.73 10.88
C ARG A 16 4.49 13.88 10.97
N TYR A 17 4.62 14.50 12.13
CA TYR A 17 5.56 15.59 12.36
C TYR A 17 7.01 15.16 12.07
N LEU A 18 7.42 13.98 12.51
CA LEU A 18 8.75 13.43 12.24
C LEU A 18 8.94 13.13 10.75
N ALA A 19 7.93 12.54 10.10
CA ALA A 19 8.00 12.17 8.68
C ALA A 19 8.02 13.38 7.74
N GLU A 20 7.34 14.46 8.10
CA GLU A 20 7.31 15.73 7.34
C GLU A 20 8.48 16.68 7.67
N SER A 21 9.29 16.33 8.66
CA SER A 21 10.42 17.19 9.07
C SER A 21 11.46 17.32 7.96
N GLU A 22 11.82 18.56 7.64
CA GLU A 22 12.89 18.90 6.69
C GLU A 22 14.28 18.91 7.32
N ASN A 23 14.39 18.58 8.61
CA ASN A 23 15.67 18.50 9.28
C ASN A 23 16.55 17.45 8.60
N ARG A 24 17.69 17.90 8.08
CA ARG A 24 18.60 17.09 7.26
C ARG A 24 19.10 15.82 7.97
N PHE A 25 19.38 15.93 9.26
CA PHE A 25 19.86 14.80 10.04
C PHE A 25 18.74 13.78 10.27
N LEU A 26 17.56 14.23 10.71
CA LEU A 26 16.42 13.38 10.98
C LEU A 26 15.93 12.68 9.71
N LYS A 27 15.82 13.43 8.61
CA LYS A 27 15.46 12.89 7.29
C LYS A 27 16.40 11.75 6.88
N ARG A 28 17.71 11.99 6.91
CA ARG A 28 18.69 10.96 6.53
C ARG A 28 18.63 9.73 7.43
N LEU A 29 18.46 9.94 8.74
CA LEU A 29 18.32 8.85 9.70
C LEU A 29 17.11 7.98 9.37
N LEU A 30 15.93 8.59 9.15
CA LEU A 30 14.70 7.87 8.83
C LEU A 30 14.77 7.15 7.48
N ILE A 31 15.27 7.82 6.44
CA ILE A 31 15.42 7.22 5.11
C ILE A 31 16.42 6.06 5.14
N ASN A 32 17.58 6.23 5.75
CA ASN A 32 18.57 5.16 5.82
C ASN A 32 18.07 3.96 6.63
N SER A 33 17.35 4.20 7.72
CA SER A 33 16.73 3.13 8.51
C SER A 33 15.70 2.36 7.69
N PHE A 34 14.89 3.06 6.90
CA PHE A 34 13.92 2.44 6.01
C PHE A 34 14.61 1.61 4.92
N ILE A 35 15.64 2.16 4.27
CA ILE A 35 16.40 1.44 3.24
C ILE A 35 17.05 0.19 3.82
N TYR A 36 17.63 0.28 5.01
CA TYR A 36 18.26 -0.86 5.67
C TYR A 36 17.27 -1.98 5.99
N LEU A 37 16.07 -1.63 6.47
CA LEU A 37 15.06 -2.60 6.89
C LEU A 37 14.30 -3.23 5.70
N TYR A 38 13.97 -2.43 4.69
CA TYR A 38 13.05 -2.85 3.62
C TYR A 38 13.72 -3.03 2.27
N GLN A 39 14.95 -2.58 2.09
CA GLN A 39 15.75 -2.69 0.86
C GLN A 39 14.95 -2.37 -0.43
N PRO A 40 14.25 -1.22 -0.48
CA PRO A 40 13.44 -0.87 -1.64
C PRO A 40 14.32 -0.67 -2.88
N ASP A 41 13.82 -1.04 -4.05
CA ASP A 41 14.50 -0.71 -5.31
C ASP A 41 14.40 0.79 -5.59
N LEU A 42 15.52 1.47 -5.45
CA LEU A 42 15.64 2.90 -5.75
C LEU A 42 15.87 3.17 -7.25
N GLY A 43 16.18 2.14 -8.03
CA GLY A 43 16.37 2.26 -9.48
C GLY A 43 15.08 2.62 -10.21
N GLU A 44 13.94 2.25 -9.68
CA GLU A 44 12.62 2.58 -10.22
C GLU A 44 12.15 4.00 -9.86
N ALA A 45 12.74 4.63 -8.87
CA ALA A 45 12.39 6.00 -8.47
C ALA A 45 12.89 7.01 -9.50
N ILE A 46 12.15 8.13 -9.69
CA ILE A 46 12.60 9.25 -10.54
C ILE A 46 13.91 9.82 -9.99
N HIS A 47 14.01 9.95 -8.66
CA HIS A 47 15.23 10.40 -7.98
C HIS A 47 15.83 9.25 -7.18
N SER A 48 16.97 8.73 -7.61
CA SER A 48 17.70 7.67 -6.91
C SER A 48 18.47 8.21 -5.70
N ASN A 49 18.81 9.51 -5.71
CA ASN A 49 19.56 10.13 -4.63
C ASN A 49 18.63 10.60 -3.51
N ILE A 50 18.87 10.13 -2.29
CA ILE A 50 18.09 10.47 -1.09
C ILE A 50 18.15 11.97 -0.73
N ASP A 51 19.16 12.66 -1.16
CA ASP A 51 19.30 14.10 -0.88
C ASP A 51 18.30 14.96 -1.67
N ASN A 52 17.75 14.44 -2.76
CA ASN A 52 16.77 15.13 -3.61
C ASN A 52 15.37 15.20 -2.99
N TYR A 53 15.13 14.50 -1.90
CA TYR A 53 13.86 14.53 -1.19
C TYR A 53 13.90 15.56 -0.06
N ASN A 54 12.80 16.27 0.17
CA ASN A 54 12.72 17.31 1.21
C ASN A 54 12.51 16.69 2.60
N SER A 55 11.75 15.62 2.70
CA SER A 55 11.43 14.93 3.95
C SER A 55 11.42 13.41 3.77
N TYR A 56 11.28 12.67 4.88
CA TYR A 56 11.04 11.23 4.82
C TYR A 56 9.73 10.90 4.11
N ASN A 57 8.68 11.69 4.34
CA ASN A 57 7.39 11.48 3.69
C ASN A 57 7.49 11.65 2.17
N ASP A 58 8.23 12.65 1.69
CA ASP A 58 8.50 12.88 0.27
C ASP A 58 9.25 11.67 -0.37
N PHE A 59 10.22 11.12 0.35
CA PHE A 59 10.90 9.88 -0.05
C PHE A 59 9.95 8.67 -0.06
N PHE A 60 9.11 8.52 0.96
CA PHE A 60 8.21 7.38 1.09
C PHE A 60 7.14 7.38 -0.02
N THR A 61 6.61 8.55 -0.37
CA THR A 61 5.62 8.75 -1.44
C THR A 61 6.25 9.06 -2.81
N ARG A 62 7.53 8.69 -2.99
CA ARG A 62 8.31 9.01 -4.19
C ARG A 62 7.61 8.59 -5.48
N LYS A 63 7.74 9.44 -6.49
CA LYS A 63 7.26 9.12 -7.83
C LYS A 63 8.17 8.09 -8.48
N LEU A 64 7.56 7.10 -9.12
CA LEU A 64 8.24 6.08 -9.89
C LEU A 64 8.39 6.51 -11.35
N LYS A 65 9.38 5.96 -12.02
CA LYS A 65 9.52 6.06 -13.47
C LYS A 65 8.30 5.43 -14.13
N LYS A 66 7.94 5.94 -15.29
CA LYS A 66 6.84 5.36 -16.06
C LYS A 66 7.19 3.93 -16.44
N ARG A 67 6.34 2.99 -16.05
CA ARG A 67 6.44 1.58 -16.45
C ARG A 67 5.61 1.35 -17.71
N ASP A 68 6.12 0.51 -18.60
CA ASP A 68 5.34 0.03 -19.73
C ASP A 68 4.36 -1.02 -19.22
N ILE A 69 3.09 -0.73 -19.38
CA ILE A 69 2.00 -1.60 -18.96
C ILE A 69 1.47 -2.31 -20.20
N ASP A 70 1.43 -3.63 -20.17
CA ASP A 70 0.80 -4.42 -21.23
C ASP A 70 -0.71 -4.13 -21.27
N LYS A 71 -1.16 -3.55 -22.38
CA LYS A 71 -2.57 -3.17 -22.58
C LYS A 71 -3.32 -4.18 -23.44
N SER A 72 -2.79 -5.39 -23.62
CA SER A 72 -3.47 -6.42 -24.38
C SER A 72 -4.78 -6.85 -23.71
N GLU A 73 -5.81 -7.13 -24.48
CA GLU A 73 -7.13 -7.54 -23.97
C GLU A 73 -7.11 -8.87 -23.20
N LYS A 74 -6.02 -9.63 -23.28
CA LYS A 74 -5.87 -10.95 -22.63
C LYS A 74 -5.04 -10.90 -21.35
N THR A 75 -4.58 -9.73 -20.94
CA THR A 75 -3.69 -9.58 -19.78
C THR A 75 -4.40 -8.88 -18.64
N PHE A 76 -4.42 -9.51 -17.46
CA PHE A 76 -4.81 -8.87 -16.23
C PHE A 76 -3.59 -8.20 -15.59
N ILE A 77 -3.73 -6.93 -15.28
CA ILE A 77 -2.66 -6.13 -14.68
C ILE A 77 -3.00 -5.95 -13.19
N SER A 78 -2.04 -6.26 -12.32
CA SER A 78 -2.20 -5.98 -10.89
C SER A 78 -2.23 -4.47 -10.64
N PRO A 79 -3.21 -3.96 -9.89
CA PRO A 79 -3.29 -2.54 -9.55
C PRO A 79 -2.23 -2.11 -8.53
N VAL A 80 -1.57 -3.08 -7.88
CA VAL A 80 -0.57 -2.86 -6.84
C VAL A 80 0.59 -3.83 -6.99
N ASP A 81 1.76 -3.43 -6.54
CA ASP A 81 2.89 -4.34 -6.38
C ASP A 81 2.66 -5.21 -5.14
N GLY A 82 2.88 -6.51 -5.25
CA GLY A 82 2.68 -7.45 -4.15
C GLY A 82 2.94 -8.88 -4.55
N GLU A 83 2.81 -9.76 -3.58
CA GLU A 83 2.92 -11.20 -3.76
C GLU A 83 1.51 -11.81 -3.79
N ILE A 84 1.25 -12.67 -4.77
CA ILE A 84 0.00 -13.45 -4.83
C ILE A 84 0.14 -14.61 -3.85
N VAL A 85 -0.51 -14.50 -2.71
CA VAL A 85 -0.48 -15.51 -1.65
C VAL A 85 -1.38 -16.69 -1.98
N ASP A 86 -2.52 -16.41 -2.62
CA ASP A 86 -3.50 -17.44 -2.98
C ASP A 86 -4.32 -17.02 -4.20
N HIS A 87 -4.79 -18.01 -4.96
CA HIS A 87 -5.66 -17.81 -6.12
C HIS A 87 -6.55 -19.02 -6.32
N GLY A 88 -7.75 -18.83 -6.83
CA GLY A 88 -8.67 -19.92 -7.08
C GLY A 88 -10.06 -19.45 -7.50
N TYR A 89 -10.96 -20.43 -7.63
CA TYR A 89 -12.36 -20.16 -7.91
C TYR A 89 -13.14 -19.86 -6.64
N ILE A 90 -13.99 -18.86 -6.68
CA ILE A 90 -14.90 -18.54 -5.58
C ILE A 90 -15.97 -19.63 -5.53
N LYS A 91 -16.06 -20.35 -4.40
CA LYS A 91 -17.10 -21.35 -4.14
C LYS A 91 -18.03 -20.82 -3.06
N ASP A 92 -19.35 -20.98 -3.28
CA ASP A 92 -20.37 -20.63 -2.30
C ASP A 92 -20.28 -19.19 -1.75
N LYS A 93 -19.87 -18.24 -2.60
CA LYS A 93 -19.68 -16.81 -2.24
C LYS A 93 -18.60 -16.56 -1.15
N ASN A 94 -17.86 -17.58 -0.76
CA ASN A 94 -16.78 -17.46 0.21
C ASN A 94 -15.46 -17.18 -0.51
N LEU A 95 -14.79 -16.13 -0.07
CA LEU A 95 -13.46 -15.79 -0.52
C LEU A 95 -12.41 -16.52 0.31
N ILE A 96 -11.27 -16.70 -0.32
CA ILE A 96 -10.05 -17.22 0.27
C ILE A 96 -9.67 -16.38 1.49
N GLN A 97 -9.17 -17.05 2.53
CA GLN A 97 -8.78 -16.40 3.78
C GLN A 97 -7.62 -15.43 3.58
N ALA A 98 -7.85 -14.14 3.85
CA ALA A 98 -6.76 -13.20 4.04
C ALA A 98 -6.50 -13.00 5.54
N LYS A 99 -5.26 -13.18 5.98
CA LYS A 99 -4.82 -12.97 7.38
C LYS A 99 -5.64 -13.71 8.44
N ARG A 100 -6.06 -14.95 8.18
CA ARG A 100 -6.89 -15.80 9.06
C ARG A 100 -8.35 -15.35 9.25
N TYR A 101 -8.82 -14.41 8.48
CA TYR A 101 -10.22 -14.02 8.44
C TYR A 101 -10.84 -14.50 7.14
N GLY A 102 -11.98 -15.19 7.24
CA GLY A 102 -12.83 -15.50 6.08
C GLY A 102 -13.69 -14.30 5.76
N TYR A 103 -13.74 -13.90 4.51
CA TYR A 103 -14.62 -12.84 4.01
C TYR A 103 -15.60 -13.44 3.01
N SER A 104 -16.84 -12.99 3.06
CA SER A 104 -17.74 -13.19 1.93
C SER A 104 -17.38 -12.23 0.80
N LEU A 105 -17.69 -12.60 -0.44
CA LEU A 105 -17.49 -11.70 -1.58
C LEU A 105 -18.27 -10.40 -1.41
N GLU A 106 -19.48 -10.49 -0.85
CA GLU A 106 -20.36 -9.34 -0.59
C GLU A 106 -19.76 -8.37 0.45
N GLU A 107 -19.16 -8.90 1.51
CA GLU A 107 -18.47 -8.07 2.51
C GLU A 107 -17.24 -7.36 1.96
N LEU A 108 -16.45 -8.05 1.11
CA LEU A 108 -15.24 -7.47 0.55
C LEU A 108 -15.52 -6.40 -0.51
N LEU A 109 -16.48 -6.64 -1.39
CA LEU A 109 -16.81 -5.71 -2.48
C LEU A 109 -17.83 -4.65 -2.05
N GLY A 110 -18.41 -4.79 -0.85
CA GLY A 110 -19.47 -3.90 -0.35
C GLY A 110 -20.58 -3.79 -1.39
N CYS A 111 -21.80 -3.95 -1.15
CA CYS A 111 -23.01 -3.78 -1.97
C CYS A 111 -22.90 -3.61 -3.52
N LEU A 112 -21.71 -3.67 -4.11
CA LEU A 112 -21.50 -3.55 -5.56
C LEU A 112 -22.13 -4.71 -6.35
N LEU A 113 -22.37 -5.85 -5.70
CA LEU A 113 -23.05 -6.99 -6.31
C LEU A 113 -24.58 -6.80 -6.40
N TYR A 114 -25.14 -5.91 -5.61
CA TYR A 114 -26.58 -5.61 -5.63
C TYR A 114 -27.01 -4.75 -6.83
N THR A 115 -26.06 -4.06 -7.45
CA THR A 115 -26.36 -3.19 -8.60
C THR A 115 -26.35 -3.92 -9.95
N SER A 116 -25.78 -5.13 -10.03
CA SER A 116 -25.79 -5.90 -11.28
C SER A 116 -27.08 -6.69 -11.50
N ASP A 117 -27.75 -7.13 -10.42
CA ASP A 117 -29.03 -7.87 -10.54
C ASP A 117 -30.22 -6.93 -10.84
N ALA A 118 -30.09 -5.64 -10.64
CA ALA A 118 -31.15 -4.66 -10.93
C ALA A 118 -31.16 -4.16 -12.37
N ALA A 119 -30.20 -4.55 -13.20
CA ALA A 119 -30.09 -4.14 -14.59
C ALA A 119 -30.63 -5.16 -15.59
N ASP A 120 -31.02 -6.35 -15.12
CA ASP A 120 -31.52 -7.47 -15.97
C ASP A 120 -33.03 -7.70 -15.86
N GLU A 121 -33.81 -6.74 -15.31
CA GLU A 121 -35.29 -6.72 -15.38
C GLU A 121 -35.80 -5.68 -16.39
#